data_2d8a66c5d9f67d775e819557d33dfd2c
#
_entry.id   2d8a66c5d9f67d775e819557d33dfd2c
#
_cell.length_a   1.000
_cell.length_b   1.000
_cell.length_c   1.000
_cell.angle_alpha   90.00
_cell.angle_beta   90.00
_cell.angle_gamma   90.00
#
_symmetry.space_group_name_H-M   'P 1'
#
loop_
_entity.id
_entity.type
_entity.pdbx_description
1 polymer ?
#
loop_
_entity_poly.entity_id
_entity_poly.type
_entity_poly.pdbx_seq_one_letter_code
_entity_poly.pdbx_strand_id
1 'polypeptide(L)'
;HWHMDSDGSSLYPLYCVKHEYEPTAKFKMDGREQTRYNRKNWSSLMLWNCGHELNKQLTPFAVNNKTGNYLHTFGWLPNKNSAMGTISEEWNWLDSHSDPSIDPKLVHFTTGGPWFPKWECQREVDGLMASEWNSDYSYLTLHGKIDEL
;
A
#
# COMPACT_ATOMS: atom_id res chain seq x y z
N HIS A 1 17.79 5.55 3.20
CA HIS A 1 18.55 6.60 2.50
C HIS A 1 17.75 7.04 1.29
N TRP A 2 17.27 8.29 1.31
CA TRP A 2 16.66 8.94 0.16
C TRP A 2 17.78 9.23 -0.85
N HIS A 3 17.63 8.76 -2.08
CA HIS A 3 18.51 9.19 -3.16
C HIS A 3 18.16 10.63 -3.49
N MET A 4 19.01 11.55 -3.03
CA MET A 4 18.94 12.96 -3.36
C MET A 4 20.04 13.29 -4.36
N ASP A 5 19.75 14.23 -5.25
CA ASP A 5 20.77 14.87 -6.09
C ASP A 5 21.72 15.70 -5.25
N SER A 6 22.82 16.15 -5.85
CA SER A 6 23.82 16.98 -5.21
C SER A 6 23.27 18.31 -4.66
N ASP A 7 22.11 18.74 -5.13
CA ASP A 7 21.38 19.93 -4.67
C ASP A 7 20.34 19.63 -3.58
N GLY A 8 20.25 18.38 -3.11
CA GLY A 8 19.28 17.94 -2.10
C GLY A 8 17.88 17.64 -2.65
N SER A 9 17.66 17.71 -3.96
CA SER A 9 16.39 17.34 -4.58
C SER A 9 16.22 15.83 -4.68
N SER A 10 14.98 15.34 -4.61
CA SER A 10 14.68 13.92 -4.81
C SER A 10 14.64 13.59 -6.31
N LEU A 11 15.44 12.61 -6.71
CA LEU A 11 15.55 12.14 -8.11
C LEU A 11 14.22 11.62 -8.70
N TYR A 12 13.29 11.19 -7.85
CA TYR A 12 12.08 10.51 -8.31
C TYR A 12 10.82 11.32 -8.04
N PRO A 13 9.82 11.23 -8.93
CA PRO A 13 8.51 11.84 -8.73
C PRO A 13 7.78 11.26 -7.50
N LEU A 14 7.99 9.98 -7.23
CA LEU A 14 7.47 9.29 -6.04
C LEU A 14 8.32 8.06 -5.69
N TYR A 15 8.11 7.58 -4.48
CA TYR A 15 8.66 6.32 -3.97
C TYR A 15 7.52 5.43 -3.50
N CYS A 16 7.65 4.13 -3.71
CA CYS A 16 6.71 3.11 -3.24
C CYS A 16 7.44 1.80 -2.95
N VAL A 17 6.78 0.89 -2.26
CA VAL A 17 7.22 -0.50 -2.18
C VAL A 17 6.86 -1.19 -3.49
N LYS A 18 7.86 -1.80 -4.15
CA LYS A 18 7.70 -2.46 -5.44
C LYS A 18 7.42 -3.95 -5.23
N HIS A 19 6.19 -4.26 -4.81
CA HIS A 19 5.80 -5.64 -4.57
C HIS A 19 5.82 -6.49 -5.84
N GLU A 20 6.40 -7.68 -5.74
CA GLU A 20 6.24 -8.77 -6.70
C GLU A 20 5.05 -9.62 -6.25
N TYR A 21 3.84 -9.05 -6.39
CA TYR A 21 2.61 -9.63 -5.89
C TYR A 21 1.61 -9.88 -7.02
N GLU A 22 1.18 -11.12 -7.13
CA GLU A 22 0.04 -11.50 -7.96
C GLU A 22 -1.06 -12.16 -7.09
N PRO A 23 -2.30 -11.61 -7.09
CA PRO A 23 -3.37 -12.22 -6.32
C PRO A 23 -3.69 -13.61 -6.86
N THR A 24 -3.65 -14.61 -5.98
CA THR A 24 -4.03 -16.00 -6.29
C THR A 24 -5.50 -16.23 -6.09
N ALA A 25 -6.11 -15.57 -5.10
CA ALA A 25 -7.54 -15.66 -4.84
C ALA A 25 -8.34 -14.83 -5.86
N LYS A 26 -9.50 -15.37 -6.29
CA LYS A 26 -10.41 -14.66 -7.19
C LYS A 26 -11.19 -13.55 -6.48
N PHE A 27 -11.49 -13.72 -5.20
CA PHE A 27 -12.26 -12.79 -4.40
C PHE A 27 -11.50 -12.41 -3.12
N LYS A 28 -11.72 -11.18 -2.66
CA LYS A 28 -11.34 -10.71 -1.34
C LYS A 28 -12.30 -11.24 -0.27
N MET A 29 -11.95 -11.07 1.02
CA MET A 29 -12.83 -11.47 2.13
C MET A 29 -14.17 -10.74 2.14
N ASP A 30 -14.21 -9.50 1.62
CA ASP A 30 -15.43 -8.70 1.43
C ASP A 30 -16.30 -9.13 0.23
N GLY A 31 -15.92 -10.21 -0.48
CA GLY A 31 -16.61 -10.74 -1.65
C GLY A 31 -16.33 -10.00 -2.96
N ARG A 32 -15.51 -8.94 -2.96
CA ARG A 32 -15.14 -8.22 -4.17
C ARG A 32 -14.12 -8.99 -5.01
N GLU A 33 -14.26 -8.94 -6.32
CA GLU A 33 -13.32 -9.56 -7.24
C GLU A 33 -11.93 -8.93 -7.15
N GLN A 34 -10.90 -9.78 -7.08
CA GLN A 34 -9.50 -9.35 -7.14
C GLN A 34 -9.11 -9.06 -8.59
N THR A 35 -9.00 -7.79 -8.95
CA THR A 35 -8.51 -7.40 -10.26
C THR A 35 -7.00 -7.57 -10.35
N ARG A 36 -6.53 -8.29 -11.38
CA ARG A 36 -5.11 -8.39 -11.70
C ARG A 36 -4.69 -7.21 -12.57
N TYR A 37 -3.64 -6.54 -12.18
CA TYR A 37 -3.00 -5.47 -12.97
C TYR A 37 -1.53 -5.33 -12.57
N ASN A 38 -0.73 -4.79 -13.47
CA ASN A 38 0.69 -4.54 -13.22
C ASN A 38 0.86 -3.58 -12.03
N ARG A 39 1.94 -3.76 -11.25
CA ARG A 39 2.24 -2.92 -10.08
C ARG A 39 1.15 -2.98 -9.00
N LYS A 40 0.56 -4.15 -8.82
CA LYS A 40 -0.45 -4.39 -7.78
C LYS A 40 0.11 -4.03 -6.41
N ASN A 41 -0.68 -3.30 -5.61
CA ASN A 41 -0.34 -2.78 -4.28
C ASN A 41 0.79 -1.72 -4.22
N TRP A 42 1.44 -1.35 -5.33
CA TRP A 42 2.47 -0.31 -5.31
C TRP A 42 1.91 1.06 -4.89
N SER A 43 0.68 1.36 -5.26
CA SER A 43 0.00 2.63 -4.92
C SER A 43 -0.68 2.65 -3.56
N SER A 44 -0.54 1.60 -2.73
CA SER A 44 -1.14 1.56 -1.39
C SER A 44 -0.36 2.39 -0.37
N LEU A 45 0.96 2.53 -0.56
CA LEU A 45 1.82 3.46 0.18
C LEU A 45 2.72 4.21 -0.79
N MET A 46 2.65 5.53 -0.77
CA MET A 46 3.43 6.38 -1.67
C MET A 46 4.00 7.57 -0.93
N LEU A 47 5.27 7.85 -1.17
CA LEU A 47 5.89 9.10 -0.76
C LEU A 47 6.10 9.97 -2.00
N TRP A 48 5.53 11.16 -2.00
CA TRP A 48 5.45 12.06 -3.14
C TRP A 48 6.50 13.15 -3.10
N ASN A 49 7.18 13.37 -4.23
CA ASN A 49 7.88 14.61 -4.49
C ASN A 49 6.91 15.59 -5.16
N CYS A 50 6.25 16.43 -4.35
CA CYS A 50 5.24 17.37 -4.85
C CYS A 50 5.79 18.42 -5.81
N GLY A 51 7.10 18.67 -5.78
CA GLY A 51 7.79 19.62 -6.67
C GLY A 51 8.18 19.03 -8.03
N HIS A 52 8.10 17.72 -8.20
CA HIS A 52 8.58 17.07 -9.40
C HIS A 52 7.67 17.34 -10.62
N GLU A 53 8.28 17.73 -11.76
CA GLU A 53 7.57 18.14 -12.98
C GLU A 53 6.56 17.09 -13.49
N LEU A 54 6.92 15.80 -13.44
CA LEU A 54 6.03 14.73 -13.89
C LEU A 54 4.73 14.66 -13.08
N ASN A 55 4.75 15.06 -11.80
CA ASN A 55 3.57 15.02 -10.95
C ASN A 55 2.58 16.16 -11.26
N LYS A 56 3.00 17.21 -11.94
CA LYS A 56 2.12 18.30 -12.38
C LYS A 56 1.01 17.83 -13.35
N GLN A 57 1.18 16.65 -13.96
CA GLN A 57 0.14 16.04 -14.79
C GLN A 57 -1.07 15.52 -14.00
N LEU A 58 -0.91 15.28 -12.69
CA LEU A 58 -1.97 14.83 -11.79
C LEU A 58 -2.82 16.00 -11.28
N THR A 59 -3.45 16.70 -12.19
CA THR A 59 -4.44 17.72 -11.84
C THR A 59 -5.72 17.06 -11.31
N PRO A 60 -6.58 17.78 -10.55
CA PRO A 60 -7.90 17.27 -10.15
C PRO A 60 -8.73 16.78 -11.34
N PHE A 61 -8.64 17.47 -12.48
CA PHE A 61 -9.29 17.03 -13.72
C PHE A 61 -8.75 15.69 -14.19
N ALA A 62 -7.43 15.49 -14.22
CA ALA A 62 -6.82 14.22 -14.63
C ALA A 62 -7.23 13.08 -13.71
N VAL A 63 -7.18 13.28 -12.39
CA VAL A 63 -7.56 12.27 -11.40
C VAL A 63 -9.03 11.86 -11.54
N ASN A 64 -9.93 12.81 -11.77
CA ASN A 64 -11.35 12.54 -11.93
C ASN A 64 -11.75 11.89 -13.26
N ASN A 65 -10.89 11.98 -14.30
CA ASN A 65 -11.23 11.51 -15.65
C ASN A 65 -10.39 10.34 -16.14
N LYS A 66 -9.31 9.97 -15.43
CA LYS A 66 -8.50 8.79 -15.76
C LYS A 66 -9.08 7.55 -15.09
N THR A 67 -8.81 6.38 -15.70
CA THR A 67 -9.24 5.10 -15.14
C THR A 67 -8.46 4.77 -13.86
N GLY A 68 -9.06 3.98 -12.95
CA GLY A 68 -8.37 3.49 -11.78
C GLY A 68 -7.09 2.71 -12.14
N ASN A 69 -7.14 1.90 -13.20
CA ASN A 69 -5.94 1.20 -13.69
C ASN A 69 -4.82 2.18 -14.07
N TYR A 70 -5.13 3.27 -14.79
CA TYR A 70 -4.14 4.29 -15.14
C TYR A 70 -3.52 4.91 -13.90
N LEU A 71 -4.33 5.24 -12.90
CA LEU A 71 -3.85 5.87 -11.66
C LEU A 71 -3.02 4.88 -10.81
N HIS A 72 -3.51 3.66 -10.61
CA HIS A 72 -2.82 2.65 -9.79
C HIS A 72 -1.54 2.09 -10.44
N THR A 73 -1.42 2.16 -11.76
CA THR A 73 -0.20 1.74 -12.48
C THR A 73 0.75 2.89 -12.79
N PHE A 74 0.47 4.10 -12.26
CA PHE A 74 1.29 5.31 -12.47
C PHE A 74 1.42 5.69 -13.94
N GLY A 75 0.31 5.66 -14.67
CA GLY A 75 0.26 5.86 -16.11
C GLY A 75 0.73 7.24 -16.61
N TRP A 76 0.89 8.22 -15.72
CA TRP A 76 1.49 9.53 -16.05
C TRP A 76 3.02 9.53 -16.03
N LEU A 77 3.64 8.47 -15.48
CA LEU A 77 5.09 8.34 -15.44
C LEU A 77 5.60 7.57 -16.67
N PRO A 78 6.89 7.74 -17.05
CA PRO A 78 7.51 6.85 -18.02
C PRO A 78 7.31 5.39 -17.64
N ASN A 79 6.97 4.54 -18.63
CA ASN A 79 6.62 3.14 -18.39
C ASN A 79 7.85 2.27 -18.04
N LYS A 80 8.56 2.65 -16.99
CA LYS A 80 9.72 1.92 -16.44
C LYS A 80 9.63 1.90 -14.92
N ASN A 81 9.91 0.75 -14.32
CA ASN A 81 9.99 0.64 -12.86
C ASN A 81 11.11 1.51 -12.26
N SER A 82 12.14 1.82 -13.06
CA SER A 82 13.22 2.75 -12.71
C SER A 82 12.81 4.23 -12.65
N ALA A 83 11.61 4.59 -13.13
CA ALA A 83 11.09 5.95 -13.02
C ALA A 83 10.55 6.30 -11.62
N MET A 84 10.58 5.37 -10.69
CA MET A 84 10.12 5.53 -9.31
C MET A 84 11.19 5.03 -8.35
N GLY A 85 11.33 5.71 -7.21
CA GLY A 85 12.16 5.26 -6.10
C GLY A 85 11.55 4.06 -5.38
N THR A 86 12.35 3.43 -4.52
CA THR A 86 11.94 2.26 -3.75
C THR A 86 11.92 2.59 -2.26
N ILE A 87 10.87 2.16 -1.57
CA ILE A 87 10.76 2.12 -0.12
C ILE A 87 10.99 0.67 0.32
N SER A 88 11.59 0.46 1.47
CA SER A 88 11.74 -0.87 2.07
C SER A 88 10.37 -1.50 2.34
N GLU A 89 10.25 -2.81 2.11
CA GLU A 89 9.00 -3.56 2.22
C GLU A 89 8.40 -3.52 3.64
N GLU A 90 9.21 -3.34 4.67
CA GLU A 90 8.76 -3.18 6.06
C GLU A 90 7.69 -2.08 6.24
N TRP A 91 7.70 -1.05 5.37
CA TRP A 91 6.75 0.07 5.41
C TRP A 91 5.43 -0.17 4.67
N ASN A 92 5.29 -1.28 3.99
CA ASN A 92 4.05 -1.70 3.33
C ASN A 92 4.02 -3.22 3.22
N TRP A 93 4.20 -3.88 4.37
CA TRP A 93 4.25 -5.34 4.46
C TRP A 93 2.85 -5.90 4.17
N LEU A 94 2.74 -6.74 3.14
CA LEU A 94 1.46 -7.33 2.73
C LEU A 94 1.16 -8.56 3.58
N ASP A 95 0.12 -8.47 4.40
CA ASP A 95 -0.35 -9.61 5.18
C ASP A 95 -0.61 -10.83 4.28
N SER A 96 -0.15 -11.99 4.72
CA SER A 96 -0.25 -13.27 4.01
C SER A 96 0.52 -13.36 2.68
N HIS A 97 1.35 -12.38 2.33
CA HIS A 97 2.08 -12.35 1.05
C HIS A 97 3.55 -11.95 1.16
N SER A 98 3.88 -10.99 2.01
CA SER A 98 5.26 -10.57 2.25
C SER A 98 6.04 -11.63 3.04
N ASP A 99 7.37 -11.58 2.93
CA ASP A 99 8.26 -12.49 3.69
C ASP A 99 8.01 -12.33 5.20
N PRO A 100 7.63 -13.41 5.91
CA PRO A 100 7.38 -13.37 7.34
C PRO A 100 8.62 -13.09 8.19
N SER A 101 9.82 -13.17 7.64
CA SER A 101 11.06 -12.79 8.32
C SER A 101 11.26 -11.27 8.43
N ILE A 102 10.53 -10.48 7.64
CA ILE A 102 10.55 -9.03 7.70
C ILE A 102 9.77 -8.59 8.93
N ASP A 103 10.38 -7.73 9.76
CA ASP A 103 9.69 -7.07 10.87
C ASP A 103 8.94 -5.83 10.36
N PRO A 104 7.60 -5.86 10.21
CA PRO A 104 6.87 -4.80 9.55
C PRO A 104 6.74 -3.57 10.46
N LYS A 105 6.87 -2.40 9.85
CA LYS A 105 6.54 -1.10 10.46
C LYS A 105 5.15 -0.61 10.08
N LEU A 106 4.63 -1.10 8.95
CA LEU A 106 3.26 -0.87 8.51
C LEU A 106 2.73 -2.12 7.82
N VAL A 107 1.62 -2.64 8.31
CA VAL A 107 0.93 -3.81 7.77
C VAL A 107 -0.21 -3.38 6.85
N HIS A 108 -0.25 -3.97 5.66
CA HIS A 108 -1.31 -3.79 4.69
C HIS A 108 -2.13 -5.08 4.53
N PHE A 109 -3.33 -5.09 5.05
CA PHE A 109 -4.27 -6.19 4.91
C PHE A 109 -4.92 -6.17 3.52
N THR A 110 -4.19 -6.62 2.49
CA THR A 110 -4.60 -6.47 1.09
C THR A 110 -5.79 -7.34 0.68
N THR A 111 -6.02 -8.46 1.35
CA THR A 111 -7.14 -9.39 1.08
C THR A 111 -8.32 -9.24 2.04
N GLY A 112 -8.10 -8.64 3.16
CA GLY A 112 -8.99 -8.46 4.29
C GLY A 112 -8.18 -8.44 5.57
N GLY A 113 -8.79 -8.19 6.71
CA GLY A 113 -8.07 -8.04 7.96
C GLY A 113 -8.84 -8.59 9.18
N PRO A 114 -8.36 -8.31 10.40
CA PRO A 114 -8.90 -8.90 11.65
C PRO A 114 -10.39 -8.64 11.91
N TRP A 115 -10.99 -7.70 11.21
CA TRP A 115 -12.43 -7.41 11.25
C TRP A 115 -13.30 -8.40 10.50
N PHE A 116 -12.70 -9.33 9.70
CA PHE A 116 -13.43 -10.37 9.01
C PHE A 116 -13.38 -11.70 9.76
N PRO A 117 -14.49 -12.47 9.85
CA PRO A 117 -14.54 -13.75 10.59
C PRO A 117 -13.60 -14.82 10.04
N LYS A 118 -13.17 -14.71 8.79
CA LYS A 118 -12.28 -15.66 8.09
C LYS A 118 -10.88 -15.10 7.88
N TRP A 119 -10.51 -14.11 8.67
CA TRP A 119 -9.16 -13.53 8.55
C TRP A 119 -8.10 -14.53 9.04
N GLU A 120 -7.05 -14.66 8.23
CA GLU A 120 -5.86 -15.45 8.50
C GLU A 120 -4.63 -14.58 8.23
N CYS A 121 -3.75 -14.46 9.20
CA CYS A 121 -2.50 -13.71 9.10
C CYS A 121 -1.33 -14.66 8.88
N GLN A 122 -0.38 -14.29 8.03
CA GLN A 122 0.82 -15.07 7.79
C GLN A 122 1.69 -15.23 9.05
N ARG A 123 1.63 -14.28 9.97
CA ARG A 123 2.30 -14.32 11.29
C ARG A 123 1.40 -14.78 12.42
N GLU A 124 0.42 -15.61 12.11
CA GLU A 124 -0.59 -16.10 13.06
C GLU A 124 0.02 -16.77 14.31
N VAL A 125 1.23 -17.33 14.20
CA VAL A 125 1.95 -17.95 15.30
C VAL A 125 2.13 -17.00 16.50
N ASP A 126 2.22 -15.69 16.22
CA ASP A 126 2.39 -14.67 17.26
C ASP A 126 1.11 -13.85 17.53
N GLY A 127 0.11 -13.94 16.66
CA GLY A 127 -1.16 -13.18 16.78
C GLY A 127 -0.97 -11.65 16.87
N LEU A 128 0.27 -11.19 16.73
CA LEU A 128 0.71 -9.86 17.11
C LEU A 128 -0.04 -8.77 16.33
N MET A 129 -0.18 -8.96 15.01
CA MET A 129 -0.83 -7.96 14.15
C MET A 129 -2.32 -7.84 14.43
N ALA A 130 -3.01 -8.96 14.64
CA ALA A 130 -4.41 -8.96 15.06
C ALA A 130 -4.58 -8.42 16.47
N SER A 131 -3.68 -8.79 17.38
CA SER A 131 -3.69 -8.34 18.77
C SER A 131 -3.52 -6.83 18.87
N GLU A 132 -2.54 -6.27 18.18
CA GLU A 132 -2.31 -4.82 18.13
C GLU A 132 -3.50 -4.09 17.51
N TRP A 133 -3.99 -4.54 16.37
CA TRP A 133 -5.16 -3.95 15.73
C TRP A 133 -6.40 -3.99 16.64
N ASN A 134 -6.70 -5.14 17.25
CA ASN A 134 -7.82 -5.29 18.17
C ASN A 134 -7.69 -4.43 19.42
N SER A 135 -6.47 -4.26 19.93
CA SER A 135 -6.18 -3.39 21.07
C SER A 135 -6.47 -1.92 20.71
N ASP A 136 -5.95 -1.46 19.60
CA ASP A 136 -6.16 -0.09 19.12
C ASP A 136 -7.63 0.19 18.80
N TYR A 137 -8.31 -0.76 18.13
CA TYR A 137 -9.73 -0.68 17.84
C TYR A 137 -10.56 -0.57 19.12
N SER A 138 -10.31 -1.44 20.09
CA SER A 138 -10.99 -1.42 21.38
C SER A 138 -10.75 -0.10 22.13
N TYR A 139 -9.51 0.41 22.12
CA TYR A 139 -9.18 1.68 22.72
C TYR A 139 -9.95 2.84 22.08
N LEU A 140 -9.97 2.91 20.76
CA LEU A 140 -10.64 3.97 20.00
C LEU A 140 -12.16 3.95 20.20
N THR A 141 -12.77 2.76 20.22
CA THR A 141 -14.20 2.58 20.45
C THR A 141 -14.59 2.99 21.90
N LEU A 142 -13.84 2.52 22.90
CA LEU A 142 -14.08 2.86 24.31
C LEU A 142 -13.96 4.37 24.60
N HIS A 143 -13.15 5.10 23.83
CA HIS A 143 -12.94 6.53 23.98
C HIS A 143 -13.80 7.38 23.03
N GLY A 144 -14.78 6.78 22.34
CA GLY A 144 -15.67 7.48 21.41
C GLY A 144 -14.97 8.15 20.23
N LYS A 145 -13.84 7.57 19.79
CA LYS A 145 -13.07 8.07 18.64
C LYS A 145 -13.55 7.52 17.31
N ILE A 146 -14.15 6.34 17.32
CA ILE A 146 -14.75 5.66 16.18
C ILE A 146 -16.03 4.95 16.63
N ASP A 147 -16.98 4.75 15.74
CA ASP A 147 -18.15 3.90 15.95
C ASP A 147 -17.75 2.41 15.82
N GLU A 148 -18.58 1.51 16.36
CA GLU A 148 -18.37 0.07 16.21
C GLU A 148 -18.51 -0.33 14.73
N LEU A 149 -17.61 -1.21 14.27
CA LEU A 149 -17.60 -1.75 12.91
C LEU A 149 -18.61 -2.90 12.73
#